data_65030ba1504b0dda5e8be235e0fa9332
#
_entry.id   65030ba1504b0dda5e8be235e0fa9332
#
_cell.length_a   1.000
_cell.length_b   1.000
_cell.length_c   1.000
_cell.angle_alpha   90.00
_cell.angle_beta   90.00
_cell.angle_gamma   90.00
#
_symmetry.space_group_name_H-M   'P 1'
#
loop_
_entity.id
_entity.type
_entity.pdbx_description
1 polymer ?
#
loop_
_entity_poly.entity_id
_entity_poly.type
_entity_poly.pdbx_seq_one_letter_code
_entity_poly.pdbx_strand_id
1 'polypeptide(L)'
;MDASLINMVSKEALASSITTKSPDGVAALVKTSSILKFNYQRNDDFILVLDRVQDPGNLGSLFRIALAGGIDKIFLGGGANPLNQKVLRASCGSLFHLPFKRIEGEEEIIIDKLLSTLNDFSKKGFQIILTTGQNRDSRIPLKPYWELNWLRPTVLVLGNEGSGIHKKIKEAFKDRVTIPHNELVESLNVACVAVPLLLERKRVTLTITSEKKSD
;
A
#
# COMPACT_ATOMS: atom_id res chain seq x y z
N MET A 1 8.46 -30.15 3.63
CA MET A 1 9.74 -29.43 3.42
C MET A 1 10.81 -30.48 3.25
N ASP A 2 11.60 -30.42 2.19
CA ASP A 2 12.68 -31.38 1.96
C ASP A 2 13.78 -31.16 3.01
N ALA A 3 14.08 -32.17 3.81
CA ALA A 3 15.08 -32.12 4.88
C ALA A 3 16.50 -31.78 4.37
N SER A 4 16.81 -32.07 3.11
CA SER A 4 18.08 -31.75 2.46
C SER A 4 18.33 -30.22 2.34
N LEU A 5 17.29 -29.39 2.51
CA LEU A 5 17.36 -27.93 2.47
C LEU A 5 17.57 -27.28 3.86
N ILE A 6 17.63 -28.08 4.92
CA ILE A 6 17.79 -27.59 6.29
C ILE A 6 19.27 -27.71 6.68
N ASN A 7 19.87 -26.58 7.02
CA ASN A 7 21.23 -26.51 7.52
C ASN A 7 21.23 -26.09 8.98
N MET A 8 21.85 -26.88 9.85
CA MET A 8 22.09 -26.53 11.25
C MET A 8 23.32 -25.66 11.33
N VAL A 9 23.21 -24.49 11.96
CA VAL A 9 24.31 -23.55 12.13
C VAL A 9 24.41 -23.06 13.58
N SER A 10 25.55 -22.52 13.99
CA SER A 10 25.68 -21.92 15.32
C SER A 10 24.84 -20.64 15.45
N LYS A 11 24.56 -20.22 16.69
CA LYS A 11 23.85 -18.96 16.96
C LYS A 11 24.59 -17.76 16.39
N GLU A 12 25.92 -17.79 16.46
CA GLU A 12 26.80 -16.74 15.95
C GLU A 12 26.74 -16.67 14.42
N ALA A 13 26.78 -17.79 13.74
CA ALA A 13 26.66 -17.86 12.29
C ALA A 13 25.28 -17.39 11.83
N LEU A 14 24.19 -17.76 12.52
CA LEU A 14 22.85 -17.27 12.23
C LEU A 14 22.77 -15.76 12.45
N ALA A 15 23.25 -15.24 13.58
CA ALA A 15 23.22 -13.81 13.89
C ALA A 15 24.03 -12.96 12.89
N SER A 16 25.17 -13.47 12.40
CA SER A 16 25.98 -12.78 11.37
C SER A 16 25.32 -12.76 9.98
N SER A 17 24.43 -13.70 9.70
CA SER A 17 23.78 -13.85 8.39
C SER A 17 22.50 -13.03 8.23
N ILE A 18 21.97 -12.45 9.33
CA ILE A 18 20.72 -11.69 9.32
C ILE A 18 20.86 -10.38 10.07
N THR A 19 20.02 -9.39 9.73
CA THR A 19 20.09 -8.04 10.33
C THR A 19 19.31 -7.91 11.64
N THR A 20 18.67 -8.97 12.12
CA THR A 20 17.88 -8.97 13.36
C THR A 20 18.80 -9.13 14.57
N LYS A 21 18.70 -8.22 15.54
CA LYS A 21 19.53 -8.26 16.76
C LYS A 21 19.25 -9.48 17.65
N SER A 22 18.01 -9.96 17.64
CA SER A 22 17.58 -11.15 18.41
C SER A 22 16.79 -12.08 17.46
N PRO A 23 17.47 -12.98 16.74
CA PRO A 23 16.82 -13.92 15.82
C PRO A 23 16.06 -15.00 16.58
N ASP A 24 14.93 -15.44 16.03
CA ASP A 24 14.08 -16.51 16.56
C ASP A 24 14.68 -17.92 16.36
N GLY A 25 15.96 -18.03 16.00
CA GLY A 25 16.66 -19.30 15.81
C GLY A 25 16.44 -19.93 14.43
N VAL A 26 15.72 -19.27 13.52
CA VAL A 26 15.46 -19.74 12.16
C VAL A 26 15.64 -18.60 11.16
N ALA A 27 16.28 -18.89 10.03
CA ALA A 27 16.31 -17.99 8.86
C ALA A 27 16.06 -18.82 7.59
N ALA A 28 15.46 -18.17 6.59
CA ALA A 28 15.23 -18.78 5.30
C ALA A 28 15.79 -17.92 4.18
N LEU A 29 16.57 -18.53 3.28
CA LEU A 29 16.98 -17.95 2.02
C LEU A 29 16.08 -18.49 0.91
N VAL A 30 15.35 -17.59 0.24
CA VAL A 30 14.35 -17.96 -0.77
C VAL A 30 14.59 -17.18 -2.06
N LYS A 31 14.46 -17.85 -3.21
CA LYS A 31 14.50 -17.16 -4.51
C LYS A 31 13.27 -16.27 -4.65
N THR A 32 13.46 -15.00 -4.94
CA THR A 32 12.39 -14.00 -5.12
C THR A 32 11.33 -14.45 -6.12
N SER A 33 11.75 -15.04 -7.25
CA SER A 33 10.83 -15.56 -8.27
C SER A 33 9.93 -16.71 -7.80
N SER A 34 10.29 -17.36 -6.68
CA SER A 34 9.48 -18.45 -6.12
C SER A 34 8.41 -17.95 -5.15
N ILE A 35 8.65 -16.81 -4.48
CA ILE A 35 7.74 -16.26 -3.47
C ILE A 35 6.79 -15.20 -4.02
N LEU A 36 7.11 -14.59 -5.16
CA LEU A 36 6.28 -13.55 -5.81
C LEU A 36 5.37 -14.12 -6.91
N LYS A 37 5.07 -15.41 -6.86
CA LYS A 37 4.09 -16.04 -7.75
C LYS A 37 2.69 -15.83 -7.17
N PHE A 38 2.02 -14.78 -7.61
CA PHE A 38 0.64 -14.50 -7.21
C PHE A 38 -0.34 -15.17 -8.17
N ASN A 39 -0.96 -16.27 -7.77
CA ASN A 39 -1.98 -17.00 -8.55
C ASN A 39 -3.41 -16.59 -8.15
N TYR A 40 -3.63 -15.34 -7.76
CA TYR A 40 -4.96 -14.88 -7.37
C TYR A 40 -5.68 -14.24 -8.55
N GLN A 41 -6.77 -14.87 -8.99
CA GLN A 41 -7.81 -14.18 -9.73
C GLN A 41 -8.59 -13.34 -8.71
N ARG A 42 -8.24 -12.07 -8.59
CA ARG A 42 -9.03 -11.08 -7.86
C ARG A 42 -9.72 -10.20 -8.88
N ASN A 43 -10.93 -9.77 -8.57
CA ASN A 43 -11.54 -8.66 -9.30
C ASN A 43 -10.66 -7.44 -8.97
N ASP A 44 -9.96 -6.90 -9.98
CA ASP A 44 -9.14 -5.70 -9.80
C ASP A 44 -10.08 -4.49 -9.63
N ASP A 45 -10.71 -4.35 -8.48
CA ASP A 45 -11.64 -3.24 -8.20
C ASP A 45 -11.20 -2.32 -7.05
N PHE A 46 -10.16 -2.72 -6.28
CA PHE A 46 -9.55 -1.89 -5.25
C PHE A 46 -8.03 -1.92 -5.32
N ILE A 47 -7.46 -0.87 -5.85
CA ILE A 47 -6.03 -0.74 -6.13
C ILE A 47 -5.41 0.31 -5.19
N LEU A 48 -4.23 0.02 -4.69
CA LEU A 48 -3.42 0.97 -3.92
C LEU A 48 -2.21 1.41 -4.72
N VAL A 49 -1.99 2.70 -4.82
CA VAL A 49 -0.79 3.30 -5.42
C VAL A 49 -0.02 4.03 -4.35
N LEU A 50 1.26 3.71 -4.20
CA LEU A 50 2.17 4.33 -3.25
C LEU A 50 3.18 5.19 -4.02
N ASP A 51 3.04 6.50 -3.90
CA ASP A 51 3.92 7.47 -4.55
C ASP A 51 5.12 7.75 -3.66
N ARG A 52 6.22 7.05 -3.89
CA ARG A 52 7.54 7.27 -3.29
C ARG A 52 7.56 7.14 -1.75
N VAL A 53 6.86 6.19 -1.17
CA VAL A 53 6.94 5.90 0.28
C VAL A 53 8.36 5.46 0.64
N GLN A 54 9.04 6.20 1.52
CA GLN A 54 10.47 6.06 1.78
C GLN A 54 10.79 5.21 3.01
N ASP A 55 9.99 5.28 4.07
CA ASP A 55 10.26 4.49 5.27
C ASP A 55 9.87 3.02 5.10
N PRO A 56 10.84 2.09 5.27
CA PRO A 56 10.57 0.67 5.13
C PRO A 56 9.56 0.12 6.15
N GLY A 57 9.45 0.72 7.33
CA GLY A 57 8.47 0.34 8.35
C GLY A 57 7.05 0.71 7.92
N ASN A 58 6.88 1.93 7.37
CA ASN A 58 5.61 2.36 6.78
C ASN A 58 5.21 1.46 5.61
N LEU A 59 6.14 1.19 4.69
CA LEU A 59 5.86 0.32 3.55
C LEU A 59 5.39 -1.07 3.99
N GLY A 60 6.08 -1.70 4.95
CA GLY A 60 5.66 -3.00 5.47
C GLY A 60 4.30 -2.96 6.15
N SER A 61 4.03 -1.92 6.95
CA SER A 61 2.73 -1.70 7.58
C SER A 61 1.62 -1.49 6.54
N LEU A 62 1.89 -0.75 5.47
CA LEU A 62 0.95 -0.55 4.36
C LEU A 62 0.59 -1.86 3.66
N PHE A 63 1.53 -2.78 3.43
CA PHE A 63 1.22 -4.11 2.92
C PHE A 63 0.26 -4.87 3.85
N ARG A 64 0.50 -4.80 5.17
CA ARG A 64 -0.35 -5.47 6.15
C ARG A 64 -1.77 -4.88 6.19
N ILE A 65 -1.89 -3.56 6.21
CA ILE A 65 -3.17 -2.85 6.20
C ILE A 65 -3.90 -3.06 4.88
N ALA A 66 -3.19 -3.03 3.75
CA ALA A 66 -3.75 -3.26 2.42
C ALA A 66 -4.35 -4.66 2.28
N LEU A 67 -3.65 -5.69 2.78
CA LEU A 67 -4.20 -7.05 2.80
C LEU A 67 -5.45 -7.15 3.68
N ALA A 68 -5.43 -6.55 4.87
CA ALA A 68 -6.57 -6.53 5.78
C ALA A 68 -7.77 -5.77 5.20
N GLY A 69 -7.52 -4.66 4.50
CA GLY A 69 -8.53 -3.82 3.84
C GLY A 69 -9.08 -4.39 2.53
N GLY A 70 -8.52 -5.50 2.03
CA GLY A 70 -8.99 -6.15 0.81
C GLY A 70 -8.50 -5.48 -0.48
N ILE A 71 -7.31 -4.87 -0.46
CA ILE A 71 -6.65 -4.40 -1.68
C ILE A 71 -6.34 -5.59 -2.59
N ASP A 72 -6.62 -5.45 -3.87
CA ASP A 72 -6.35 -6.48 -4.88
C ASP A 72 -4.90 -6.42 -5.37
N LYS A 73 -4.33 -5.21 -5.50
CA LYS A 73 -2.99 -4.99 -6.03
C LYS A 73 -2.38 -3.68 -5.56
N ILE A 74 -1.06 -3.67 -5.39
CA ILE A 74 -0.29 -2.45 -5.06
C ILE A 74 0.62 -2.06 -6.23
N PHE A 75 0.66 -0.77 -6.57
CA PHE A 75 1.69 -0.19 -7.41
C PHE A 75 2.62 0.68 -6.55
N LEU A 76 3.91 0.40 -6.64
CA LEU A 76 4.95 1.12 -5.89
C LEU A 76 5.70 2.02 -6.86
N GLY A 77 5.54 3.32 -6.74
CA GLY A 77 6.29 4.31 -7.50
C GLY A 77 7.58 4.69 -6.79
N GLY A 78 8.65 3.92 -6.99
CA GLY A 78 9.92 4.16 -6.31
C GLY A 78 9.86 3.90 -4.80
N GLY A 79 10.65 4.67 -4.04
CA GLY A 79 10.69 4.58 -2.58
C GLY A 79 11.41 3.34 -2.04
N ALA A 80 11.04 2.90 -0.85
CA ALA A 80 11.65 1.76 -0.17
C ALA A 80 11.55 0.48 -0.99
N ASN A 81 12.59 -0.35 -0.92
CA ASN A 81 12.57 -1.66 -1.56
C ASN A 81 11.64 -2.61 -0.78
N PRO A 82 10.60 -3.18 -1.39
CA PRO A 82 9.67 -4.09 -0.70
C PRO A 82 10.33 -5.36 -0.19
N LEU A 83 11.45 -5.78 -0.78
CA LEU A 83 12.21 -6.94 -0.34
C LEU A 83 13.29 -6.63 0.73
N ASN A 84 13.35 -5.38 1.20
CA ASN A 84 14.19 -5.02 2.34
C ASN A 84 13.73 -5.78 3.59
N GLN A 85 14.67 -6.30 4.39
CA GLN A 85 14.37 -7.08 5.58
C GLN A 85 13.48 -6.34 6.60
N LYS A 86 13.61 -5.00 6.72
CA LYS A 86 12.74 -4.19 7.58
C LYS A 86 11.31 -4.18 7.07
N VAL A 87 11.09 -4.12 5.74
CA VAL A 87 9.77 -4.23 5.11
C VAL A 87 9.18 -5.61 5.34
N LEU A 88 9.95 -6.66 5.07
CA LEU A 88 9.52 -8.06 5.25
C LEU A 88 9.03 -8.29 6.69
N ARG A 89 9.79 -7.84 7.69
CA ARG A 89 9.37 -7.96 9.10
C ARG A 89 8.11 -7.16 9.40
N ALA A 90 8.06 -5.89 9.01
CA ALA A 90 6.93 -5.01 9.28
C ALA A 90 5.65 -5.46 8.58
N SER A 91 5.75 -6.14 7.45
CA SER A 91 4.61 -6.68 6.72
C SER A 91 4.00 -7.93 7.38
N CYS A 92 4.69 -8.57 8.32
CA CYS A 92 4.23 -9.81 8.97
C CYS A 92 3.75 -10.87 7.95
N GLY A 93 4.48 -11.03 6.84
CA GLY A 93 4.14 -11.97 5.76
C GLY A 93 3.09 -11.48 4.77
N SER A 94 2.40 -10.39 5.01
CA SER A 94 1.32 -9.88 4.13
C SER A 94 1.81 -9.58 2.71
N LEU A 95 3.08 -9.19 2.57
CA LEU A 95 3.70 -8.94 1.27
C LEU A 95 3.63 -10.15 0.33
N PHE A 96 3.69 -11.36 0.86
CA PHE A 96 3.64 -12.59 0.06
C PHE A 96 2.23 -13.00 -0.38
N HIS A 97 1.22 -12.33 0.17
CA HIS A 97 -0.20 -12.58 -0.14
C HIS A 97 -0.82 -11.51 -1.02
N LEU A 98 -0.10 -10.42 -1.32
CA LEU A 98 -0.65 -9.27 -2.02
C LEU A 98 0.16 -8.96 -3.28
N PRO A 99 -0.44 -9.11 -4.48
CA PRO A 99 0.24 -8.77 -5.72
C PRO A 99 0.73 -7.33 -5.71
N PHE A 100 1.97 -7.11 -6.12
CA PHE A 100 2.49 -5.76 -6.28
C PHE A 100 3.36 -5.61 -7.54
N LYS A 101 3.41 -4.40 -8.06
CA LYS A 101 4.30 -4.01 -9.14
C LYS A 101 5.13 -2.82 -8.71
N ARG A 102 6.46 -2.97 -8.70
CA ARG A 102 7.38 -1.86 -8.47
C ARG A 102 7.75 -1.20 -9.77
N ILE A 103 7.67 0.12 -9.79
CA ILE A 103 8.11 0.98 -10.89
C ILE A 103 9.44 1.58 -10.47
N GLU A 104 10.49 1.30 -11.23
CA GLU A 104 11.85 1.72 -10.95
C GLU A 104 12.36 2.68 -12.03
N GLY A 105 13.36 3.47 -11.70
CA GLY A 105 14.01 4.45 -12.55
C GLY A 105 14.24 5.77 -11.83
N GLU A 106 14.59 6.80 -12.58
CA GLU A 106 14.63 8.17 -12.10
C GLU A 106 13.22 8.68 -11.78
N GLU A 107 13.13 9.71 -10.93
CA GLU A 107 11.85 10.20 -10.42
C GLU A 107 10.87 10.56 -11.53
N GLU A 108 11.32 11.24 -12.58
CA GLU A 108 10.45 11.59 -13.69
C GLU A 108 9.86 10.38 -14.41
N ILE A 109 10.70 9.36 -14.69
CA ILE A 109 10.26 8.11 -15.31
C ILE A 109 9.24 7.38 -14.43
N ILE A 110 9.48 7.35 -13.12
CA ILE A 110 8.55 6.75 -12.16
C ILE A 110 7.21 7.46 -12.21
N ILE A 111 7.22 8.78 -12.15
CA ILE A 111 5.98 9.59 -12.13
C ILE A 111 5.21 9.46 -13.44
N ASP A 112 5.88 9.49 -14.58
CA ASP A 112 5.23 9.32 -15.88
C ASP A 112 4.60 7.93 -16.05
N LYS A 113 5.26 6.87 -15.56
CA LYS A 113 4.69 5.52 -15.52
C LYS A 113 3.52 5.40 -14.54
N LEU A 114 3.58 6.06 -13.38
CA LEU A 114 2.44 6.13 -12.45
C LEU A 114 1.26 6.84 -13.09
N LEU A 115 1.48 7.99 -13.73
CA LEU A 115 0.46 8.73 -14.46
C LEU A 115 -0.20 7.89 -15.55
N SER A 116 0.61 7.19 -16.35
CA SER A 116 0.10 6.26 -17.36
C SER A 116 -0.78 5.17 -16.73
N THR A 117 -0.31 4.56 -15.64
CA THR A 117 -1.07 3.53 -14.92
C THR A 117 -2.39 4.06 -14.37
N LEU A 118 -2.39 5.25 -13.76
CA LEU A 118 -3.60 5.90 -13.23
C LEU A 118 -4.59 6.26 -14.34
N ASN A 119 -4.09 6.76 -15.47
CA ASN A 119 -4.93 7.06 -16.65
C ASN A 119 -5.58 5.79 -17.22
N ASP A 120 -4.85 4.66 -17.25
CA ASP A 120 -5.40 3.40 -17.73
C ASP A 120 -6.53 2.89 -16.81
N PHE A 121 -6.40 3.03 -15.50
CA PHE A 121 -7.47 2.72 -14.55
C PHE A 121 -8.65 3.69 -14.70
N SER A 122 -8.40 4.99 -14.87
CA SER A 122 -9.45 5.98 -15.10
C SER A 122 -10.26 5.67 -16.35
N LYS A 123 -9.61 5.29 -17.46
CA LYS A 123 -10.29 4.85 -18.71
C LYS A 123 -11.14 3.58 -18.50
N LYS A 124 -10.77 2.72 -17.54
CA LYS A 124 -11.56 1.53 -17.16
C LYS A 124 -12.71 1.85 -16.20
N GLY A 125 -12.97 3.10 -15.88
CA GLY A 125 -14.06 3.54 -15.01
C GLY A 125 -13.76 3.59 -13.52
N PHE A 126 -12.49 3.39 -13.12
CA PHE A 126 -12.08 3.57 -11.72
C PHE A 126 -12.12 5.05 -11.33
N GLN A 127 -12.57 5.31 -10.12
CA GLN A 127 -12.31 6.60 -9.49
C GLN A 127 -10.86 6.64 -8.99
N ILE A 128 -10.15 7.71 -9.29
CA ILE A 128 -8.77 7.93 -8.84
C ILE A 128 -8.80 8.90 -7.68
N ILE A 129 -8.56 8.41 -6.48
CA ILE A 129 -8.69 9.17 -5.25
C ILE A 129 -7.31 9.47 -4.67
N LEU A 130 -6.99 10.74 -4.55
CA LEU A 130 -5.75 11.21 -3.95
C LEU A 130 -5.96 11.50 -2.46
N THR A 131 -5.09 10.98 -1.61
CA THR A 131 -5.09 11.38 -0.20
C THR A 131 -4.36 12.71 -0.02
N THR A 132 -4.89 13.55 0.83
CA THR A 132 -4.24 14.81 1.19
C THR A 132 -4.40 15.07 2.69
N GLY A 133 -3.40 15.72 3.28
CA GLY A 133 -3.57 16.31 4.60
C GLY A 133 -4.67 17.40 4.59
N GLN A 134 -4.92 17.99 5.73
CA GLN A 134 -5.83 19.12 5.81
C GLN A 134 -5.33 20.24 4.90
N ASN A 135 -6.18 20.66 3.96
CA ASN A 135 -5.80 21.64 2.97
C ASN A 135 -6.04 23.06 3.52
N ARG A 136 -4.99 23.85 3.53
CA ARG A 136 -5.10 25.30 3.76
C ARG A 136 -5.52 26.07 2.49
N ASP A 137 -5.55 25.40 1.32
CA ASP A 137 -6.00 26.00 0.06
C ASP A 137 -7.49 25.69 -0.17
N SER A 138 -8.34 26.65 0.16
CA SER A 138 -9.82 26.56 0.09
C SER A 138 -10.41 26.33 -1.31
N ARG A 139 -9.59 26.33 -2.36
CA ARG A 139 -10.04 26.21 -3.76
C ARG A 139 -10.36 24.79 -4.20
N ILE A 140 -9.90 23.77 -3.45
CA ILE A 140 -10.17 22.37 -3.78
C ILE A 140 -11.06 21.79 -2.69
N PRO A 141 -12.29 21.37 -2.99
CA PRO A 141 -13.15 20.75 -1.99
C PRO A 141 -12.54 19.42 -1.52
N LEU A 142 -12.30 19.33 -0.21
CA LEU A 142 -11.87 18.12 0.43
C LEU A 142 -13.07 17.35 0.94
N LYS A 143 -13.20 16.10 0.54
CA LYS A 143 -14.23 15.21 1.08
C LYS A 143 -13.66 14.40 2.25
N PRO A 144 -14.33 14.39 3.40
CA PRO A 144 -14.04 13.41 4.42
C PRO A 144 -14.15 11.99 3.83
N TYR A 145 -13.29 11.07 4.27
CA TYR A 145 -13.20 9.74 3.67
C TYR A 145 -14.51 8.94 3.73
N TRP A 146 -15.38 9.20 4.69
CA TRP A 146 -16.68 8.56 4.84
C TRP A 146 -17.75 9.04 3.85
N GLU A 147 -17.53 10.16 3.14
CA GLU A 147 -18.43 10.67 2.09
C GLU A 147 -18.08 10.11 0.69
N LEU A 148 -17.02 9.32 0.59
CA LEU A 148 -16.64 8.70 -0.67
C LEU A 148 -17.56 7.51 -0.98
N ASN A 149 -17.93 7.34 -2.25
CA ASN A 149 -18.61 6.14 -2.69
C ASN A 149 -17.61 4.97 -2.82
N TRP A 150 -17.44 4.23 -1.75
CA TRP A 150 -16.51 3.10 -1.67
C TRP A 150 -16.95 1.85 -2.43
N LEU A 151 -18.15 1.83 -3.01
CA LEU A 151 -18.66 0.71 -3.84
C LEU A 151 -18.13 0.76 -5.27
N ARG A 152 -17.68 1.92 -5.71
CA ARG A 152 -17.11 2.05 -7.04
C ARG A 152 -15.71 1.43 -7.09
N PRO A 153 -15.30 0.88 -8.27
CA PRO A 153 -13.89 0.54 -8.49
C PRO A 153 -13.00 1.74 -8.19
N THR A 154 -11.99 1.55 -7.34
CA THR A 154 -11.22 2.65 -6.77
C THR A 154 -9.72 2.40 -6.86
N VAL A 155 -8.99 3.39 -7.30
CA VAL A 155 -7.54 3.51 -7.08
C VAL A 155 -7.31 4.57 -6.01
N LEU A 156 -6.77 4.14 -4.86
CA LEU A 156 -6.38 5.04 -3.78
C LEU A 156 -4.89 5.34 -3.91
N VAL A 157 -4.53 6.63 -3.93
CA VAL A 157 -3.14 7.08 -4.02
C VAL A 157 -2.69 7.65 -2.68
N LEU A 158 -1.66 7.08 -2.10
CA LEU A 158 -0.95 7.59 -0.91
C LEU A 158 0.39 8.17 -1.35
N GLY A 159 0.73 9.33 -0.80
CA GLY A 159 1.96 10.05 -1.13
C GLY A 159 3.11 9.74 -0.18
N ASN A 160 4.25 10.34 -0.50
CA ASN A 160 5.45 10.38 0.32
C ASN A 160 5.18 11.06 1.67
N GLU A 161 5.89 10.64 2.71
CA GLU A 161 5.70 11.11 4.08
C GLU A 161 5.97 12.62 4.26
N GLY A 162 6.92 13.17 3.52
CA GLY A 162 7.30 14.58 3.60
C GLY A 162 6.65 15.43 2.51
N SER A 163 6.81 15.06 1.24
CA SER A 163 6.36 15.84 0.09
C SER A 163 4.92 15.55 -0.35
N GLY A 164 4.30 14.52 0.20
CA GLY A 164 2.98 14.05 -0.22
C GLY A 164 2.98 13.48 -1.64
N ILE A 165 1.84 13.52 -2.29
CA ILE A 165 1.67 13.08 -3.68
C ILE A 165 2.36 14.07 -4.63
N HIS A 166 3.04 13.55 -5.66
CA HIS A 166 3.75 14.36 -6.64
C HIS A 166 2.83 15.35 -7.38
N LYS A 167 3.37 16.55 -7.69
CA LYS A 167 2.62 17.66 -8.29
C LYS A 167 1.93 17.26 -9.60
N LYS A 168 2.62 16.60 -10.52
CA LYS A 168 2.04 16.13 -11.79
C LYS A 168 0.80 15.23 -11.57
N ILE A 169 0.81 14.36 -10.55
CA ILE A 169 -0.36 13.50 -10.23
C ILE A 169 -1.50 14.34 -9.67
N LYS A 170 -1.20 15.29 -8.78
CA LYS A 170 -2.22 16.22 -8.24
C LYS A 170 -2.87 17.10 -9.31
N GLU A 171 -2.13 17.46 -10.35
CA GLU A 171 -2.64 18.26 -11.46
C GLU A 171 -3.53 17.44 -12.40
N ALA A 172 -3.20 16.17 -12.62
CA ALA A 172 -3.95 15.27 -13.50
C ALA A 172 -5.27 14.79 -12.89
N PHE A 173 -5.33 14.56 -11.57
CA PHE A 173 -6.50 14.04 -10.88
C PHE A 173 -6.96 15.00 -9.78
N LYS A 174 -8.27 15.26 -9.70
CA LYS A 174 -8.84 16.28 -8.82
C LYS A 174 -9.57 15.73 -7.59
N ASP A 175 -10.02 14.46 -7.65
CA ASP A 175 -10.75 13.87 -6.53
C ASP A 175 -9.82 13.64 -5.34
N ARG A 176 -10.15 14.27 -4.23
CA ARG A 176 -9.32 14.26 -3.02
C ARG A 176 -10.12 13.79 -1.81
N VAL A 177 -9.47 13.01 -0.99
CA VAL A 177 -10.01 12.56 0.29
C VAL A 177 -9.09 12.98 1.41
N THR A 178 -9.67 13.35 2.53
CA THR A 178 -8.94 13.68 3.75
C THR A 178 -9.47 12.89 4.95
N ILE A 179 -8.61 12.74 5.94
CA ILE A 179 -8.99 12.30 7.29
C ILE A 179 -9.01 13.56 8.16
N PRO A 180 -10.19 14.06 8.56
CA PRO A 180 -10.29 15.17 9.49
C PRO A 180 -9.58 14.83 10.81
N HIS A 181 -8.69 15.68 11.25
CA HIS A 181 -7.94 15.56 12.49
C HIS A 181 -7.69 16.94 13.10
N ASN A 182 -7.14 16.99 14.30
CA ASN A 182 -6.87 18.24 14.99
C ASN A 182 -5.86 19.11 14.19
N GLU A 183 -6.17 20.38 14.03
CA GLU A 183 -5.37 21.36 13.23
C GLU A 183 -3.96 21.61 13.79
N LEU A 184 -3.72 21.27 15.05
CA LEU A 184 -2.38 21.32 15.66
C LEU A 184 -1.42 20.28 15.09
N VAL A 185 -1.95 19.27 14.40
CA VAL A 185 -1.17 18.22 13.73
C VAL A 185 -1.14 18.50 12.23
N GLU A 186 0.03 18.73 11.68
CA GLU A 186 0.20 19.06 10.26
C GLU A 186 -0.15 17.89 9.33
N SER A 187 0.29 16.69 9.70
CA SER A 187 0.07 15.47 8.91
C SER A 187 0.06 14.22 9.81
N LEU A 188 -0.64 13.20 9.38
CA LEU A 188 -0.63 11.89 10.00
C LEU A 188 0.37 10.97 9.29
N ASN A 189 0.93 10.01 10.03
CA ASN A 189 1.74 8.95 9.44
C ASN A 189 0.97 8.22 8.32
N VAL A 190 1.63 7.96 7.19
CA VAL A 190 0.98 7.40 5.98
C VAL A 190 0.33 6.03 6.23
N ALA A 191 0.91 5.20 7.08
CA ALA A 191 0.30 3.92 7.44
C ALA A 191 -0.94 4.12 8.32
N CYS A 192 -0.92 5.10 9.24
CA CYS A 192 -2.10 5.47 10.03
C CYS A 192 -3.23 6.02 9.16
N VAL A 193 -2.90 6.82 8.13
CA VAL A 193 -3.86 7.30 7.13
C VAL A 193 -4.52 6.16 6.36
N ALA A 194 -3.76 5.12 6.01
CA ALA A 194 -4.28 3.99 5.27
C ALA A 194 -5.35 3.19 6.04
N VAL A 195 -5.26 3.11 7.38
CA VAL A 195 -6.17 2.30 8.19
C VAL A 195 -7.65 2.69 7.99
N PRO A 196 -8.10 3.92 8.29
CA PRO A 196 -9.51 4.28 8.14
C PRO A 196 -9.96 4.20 6.69
N LEU A 197 -9.14 4.59 5.71
CA LEU A 197 -9.50 4.59 4.30
C LEU A 197 -9.78 3.16 3.78
N LEU A 198 -8.88 2.23 4.05
CA LEU A 198 -9.01 0.86 3.54
C LEU A 198 -10.07 0.06 4.30
N LEU A 199 -10.19 0.27 5.60
CA LEU A 199 -11.20 -0.42 6.41
C LEU A 199 -12.61 0.15 6.22
N GLU A 200 -12.76 1.43 5.85
CA GLU A 200 -14.07 2.00 5.52
C GLU A 200 -14.67 1.31 4.29
N ARG A 201 -13.90 1.10 3.23
CA ARG A 201 -14.38 0.30 2.10
C ARG A 201 -14.83 -1.11 2.55
N LYS A 202 -14.04 -1.74 3.41
CA LYS A 202 -14.37 -3.06 3.96
C LYS A 202 -15.67 -3.03 4.76
N ARG A 203 -15.85 -2.00 5.60
CA ARG A 203 -17.08 -1.80 6.37
C ARG A 203 -18.31 -1.69 5.46
N VAL A 204 -18.25 -0.79 4.47
CA VAL A 204 -19.35 -0.55 3.52
C VAL A 204 -19.72 -1.82 2.75
N THR A 205 -18.74 -2.57 2.27
CA THR A 205 -19.00 -3.82 1.53
C THR A 205 -19.62 -4.91 2.41
N LEU A 206 -19.23 -5.01 3.68
CA LEU A 206 -19.81 -5.97 4.63
C LEU A 206 -21.26 -5.62 4.99
N THR A 207 -21.59 -4.34 5.17
CA THR A 207 -22.95 -3.89 5.50
C THR A 207 -23.93 -4.32 4.41
N ILE A 208 -23.61 -4.07 3.14
CA ILE A 208 -24.47 -4.46 2.00
C ILE A 208 -24.63 -5.98 1.88
N THR A 209 -23.57 -6.73 2.18
CA THR A 209 -23.63 -8.20 2.12
C THR A 209 -24.53 -8.76 3.22
N SER A 210 -24.60 -8.12 4.39
CA SER A 210 -25.49 -8.52 5.49
C SER A 210 -26.96 -8.21 5.20
N GLU A 211 -27.25 -7.05 4.62
CA GLU A 211 -28.62 -6.66 4.22
C GLU A 211 -29.21 -7.64 3.18
N LYS A 212 -28.42 -8.03 2.17
CA LYS A 212 -28.85 -9.01 1.13
C LYS A 212 -29.05 -10.45 1.64
N LYS A 213 -28.62 -10.79 2.85
CA LYS A 213 -28.85 -12.11 3.46
C LYS A 213 -30.05 -12.11 4.39
N SER A 214 -30.62 -10.95 4.68
CA SER A 214 -31.78 -10.77 5.56
C SER A 214 -33.10 -10.68 4.78
N ASP A 215 -33.02 -10.53 3.46
CA ASP A 215 -34.12 -10.62 2.48
C ASP A 215 -34.16 -12.03 1.84
#